data_f747250c98b039d088c696a103ec270c
#
_entry.id   f747250c98b039d088c696a103ec270c
#
_cell.length_a   1.000
_cell.length_b   1.000
_cell.length_c   1.000
_cell.angle_alpha   90.00
_cell.angle_beta   90.00
_cell.angle_gamma   90.00
#
_symmetry.space_group_name_H-M   'P 1'
#
loop_
_entity.id
_entity.type
_entity.pdbx_description
1 polymer ?
#
loop_
_entity_poly.entity_id
_entity_poly.type
_entity_poly.pdbx_seq_one_letter_code
_entity_poly.pdbx_strand_id
1 'polypeptide(L)'
;MKARKWIIRIAAIVVLIVIGIIMSIIGRGHTIYLDNKTLEYEGQTYKAPYKVTVTVDGEQLTKLYDKERGSTTCLGQTFTVTLEVMETKNGAEEVQTYKIPIPKNMDGVIINIPGYLAGRPEEAYLTEFVPAVTEEPDDSETPSGDDSLLTGDDATLPDM
;
A
#
# COMPACT_ATOMS: atom_id res chain seq x y z
N MET A 1 26.03 -40.37 -29.60
CA MET A 1 25.99 -38.91 -29.73
C MET A 1 24.58 -38.27 -29.55
N LYS A 2 23.48 -38.98 -29.79
CA LYS A 2 22.10 -38.44 -29.63
C LYS A 2 21.71 -38.18 -28.17
N ALA A 3 22.07 -39.08 -27.25
CA ALA A 3 21.73 -38.95 -25.82
C ALA A 3 22.36 -37.70 -25.18
N ARG A 4 23.61 -37.37 -25.52
CA ARG A 4 24.32 -36.21 -24.97
C ARG A 4 23.61 -34.88 -25.33
N LYS A 5 23.06 -34.78 -26.55
CA LYS A 5 22.29 -33.59 -26.96
C LYS A 5 20.96 -33.45 -26.19
N TRP A 6 20.34 -34.58 -25.87
CA TRP A 6 19.11 -34.59 -25.07
C TRP A 6 19.35 -34.19 -23.63
N ILE A 7 20.43 -34.69 -23.02
CA ILE A 7 20.84 -34.31 -21.67
C ILE A 7 21.08 -32.80 -21.54
N ILE A 8 21.79 -32.22 -22.52
CA ILE A 8 22.05 -30.76 -22.54
C ILE A 8 20.76 -29.96 -22.66
N ARG A 9 19.81 -30.40 -23.47
CA ARG A 9 18.49 -29.73 -23.62
C ARG A 9 17.68 -29.79 -22.33
N ILE A 10 17.64 -30.95 -21.69
CA ILE A 10 16.93 -31.10 -20.41
C ILE A 10 17.58 -30.26 -19.32
N ALA A 11 18.90 -30.27 -19.24
CA ALA A 11 19.65 -29.43 -18.28
C ALA A 11 19.35 -27.93 -18.48
N ALA A 12 19.31 -27.44 -19.71
CA ALA A 12 18.96 -26.06 -20.02
C ALA A 12 17.54 -25.70 -19.57
N ILE A 13 16.57 -26.59 -19.79
CA ILE A 13 15.19 -26.38 -19.37
C ILE A 13 15.11 -26.32 -17.82
N VAL A 14 15.79 -27.25 -17.13
CA VAL A 14 15.83 -27.23 -15.65
C VAL A 14 16.42 -25.94 -15.11
N VAL A 15 17.53 -25.45 -15.69
CA VAL A 15 18.13 -24.16 -15.30
C VAL A 15 17.15 -23.02 -15.50
N LEU A 16 16.44 -22.96 -16.62
CA LEU A 16 15.43 -21.91 -16.86
C LEU A 16 14.27 -21.96 -15.86
N ILE A 17 13.80 -23.15 -15.50
CA ILE A 17 12.76 -23.33 -14.48
C ILE A 17 13.27 -22.83 -13.12
N VAL A 18 14.48 -23.17 -12.71
CA VAL A 18 15.07 -22.72 -11.45
C VAL A 18 15.21 -21.19 -11.43
N ILE A 19 15.69 -20.59 -12.51
CA ILE A 19 15.76 -19.12 -12.64
C ILE A 19 14.36 -18.51 -12.54
N GLY A 20 13.36 -19.07 -13.20
CA GLY A 20 11.97 -18.60 -13.14
C GLY A 20 11.40 -18.63 -11.71
N ILE A 21 11.67 -19.71 -10.96
CA ILE A 21 11.24 -19.82 -9.56
C ILE A 21 11.95 -18.77 -8.70
N ILE A 22 13.25 -18.60 -8.86
CA ILE A 22 14.04 -17.59 -8.11
C ILE A 22 13.51 -16.19 -8.41
N MET A 23 13.29 -15.85 -9.68
CA MET A 23 12.72 -14.56 -10.09
C MET A 23 11.31 -14.32 -9.52
N SER A 24 10.48 -15.36 -9.47
CA SER A 24 9.13 -15.27 -8.90
C SER A 24 9.15 -14.99 -7.39
N ILE A 25 10.14 -15.49 -6.67
CA ILE A 25 10.28 -15.28 -5.23
C ILE A 25 10.85 -13.90 -4.91
N ILE A 26 11.87 -13.46 -5.66
CA ILE A 26 12.57 -12.18 -5.44
C ILE A 26 11.76 -11.01 -5.99
N GLY A 27 11.05 -11.20 -7.12
CA GLY A 27 10.34 -10.14 -7.82
C GLY A 27 8.97 -9.77 -7.24
N ARG A 28 8.53 -10.39 -6.13
CA ARG A 28 7.25 -10.05 -5.51
C ARG A 28 7.37 -8.73 -4.77
N GLY A 29 6.67 -7.71 -5.25
CA GLY A 29 6.56 -6.41 -4.62
C GLY A 29 5.42 -6.38 -3.60
N HIS A 30 5.63 -5.66 -2.50
CA HIS A 30 4.63 -5.41 -1.48
C HIS A 30 4.39 -3.91 -1.34
N THR A 31 3.13 -3.50 -1.19
CA THR A 31 2.80 -2.12 -0.86
C THR A 31 2.77 -1.97 0.66
N ILE A 32 3.60 -1.07 1.17
CA ILE A 32 3.73 -0.80 2.60
C ILE A 32 3.06 0.54 2.90
N TYR A 33 2.11 0.52 3.81
CA TYR A 33 1.50 1.70 4.38
C TYR A 33 2.06 1.94 5.78
N LEU A 34 2.53 3.13 6.04
CA LEU A 34 3.08 3.54 7.34
C LEU A 34 2.09 4.49 7.99
N ASP A 35 1.52 4.08 9.11
CA ASP A 35 0.55 4.85 9.88
C ASP A 35 1.20 5.48 11.10
N ASN A 36 1.17 6.81 11.18
CA ASN A 36 1.49 7.54 12.41
C ASN A 36 0.21 7.82 13.20
N LYS A 37 -0.41 6.77 13.74
CA LYS A 37 -1.69 6.85 14.45
C LYS A 37 -1.58 6.19 15.81
N THR A 38 -2.11 6.86 16.83
CA THR A 38 -2.24 6.29 18.19
C THR A 38 -2.86 4.91 18.14
N LEU A 39 -2.22 3.96 18.80
CA LEU A 39 -2.65 2.56 18.90
C LEU A 39 -3.15 2.28 20.32
N GLU A 40 -4.29 1.63 20.44
CA GLU A 40 -4.76 1.03 21.69
C GLU A 40 -4.61 -0.49 21.59
N TYR A 41 -3.82 -1.06 22.48
CA TYR A 41 -3.56 -2.48 22.52
C TYR A 41 -3.48 -2.96 23.97
N GLU A 42 -4.22 -4.02 24.32
CA GLU A 42 -4.27 -4.61 25.67
C GLU A 42 -4.54 -3.58 26.79
N GLY A 43 -5.40 -2.59 26.52
CA GLY A 43 -5.75 -1.54 27.49
C GLY A 43 -4.68 -0.48 27.70
N GLN A 44 -3.62 -0.49 26.90
CA GLN A 44 -2.59 0.53 26.88
C GLN A 44 -2.68 1.38 25.60
N THR A 45 -2.43 2.68 25.74
CA THR A 45 -2.47 3.64 24.64
C THR A 45 -1.05 4.04 24.26
N TYR A 46 -0.68 3.75 23.01
CA TYR A 46 0.59 4.13 22.41
C TYR A 46 0.36 5.35 21.54
N LYS A 47 0.75 6.51 22.03
CA LYS A 47 0.51 7.79 21.36
C LYS A 47 1.36 7.94 20.11
N ALA A 48 0.78 8.51 19.06
CA ALA A 48 1.52 8.91 17.88
C ALA A 48 2.55 10.02 18.23
N PRO A 49 3.80 9.91 17.77
CA PRO A 49 4.77 11.00 17.82
C PRO A 49 4.26 12.23 17.06
N TYR A 50 4.76 13.38 17.44
CA TYR A 50 4.41 14.65 16.78
C TYR A 50 4.74 14.63 15.28
N LYS A 51 5.93 14.09 14.92
CA LYS A 51 6.40 13.99 13.54
C LYS A 51 7.30 12.76 13.39
N VAL A 52 7.10 12.02 12.32
CA VAL A 52 8.00 10.94 11.90
C VAL A 52 8.44 11.21 10.47
N THR A 53 9.74 11.39 10.25
CA THR A 53 10.30 11.43 8.90
C THR A 53 10.69 10.01 8.50
N VAL A 54 10.19 9.57 7.37
CA VAL A 54 10.40 8.23 6.83
C VAL A 54 11.39 8.29 5.68
N THR A 55 12.48 7.56 5.81
CA THR A 55 13.49 7.40 4.77
C THR A 55 13.60 5.93 4.38
N VAL A 56 13.47 5.62 3.10
CA VAL A 56 13.56 4.28 2.54
C VAL A 56 14.66 4.28 1.48
N ASP A 57 15.57 3.30 1.54
CA ASP A 57 16.71 3.15 0.62
C ASP A 57 17.57 4.42 0.46
N GLY A 58 17.65 5.23 1.54
CA GLY A 58 18.42 6.47 1.56
C GLY A 58 17.71 7.69 0.97
N GLU A 59 16.49 7.53 0.47
CA GLU A 59 15.66 8.64 0.00
C GLU A 59 14.57 8.96 1.03
N GLN A 60 14.41 10.24 1.37
CA GLN A 60 13.32 10.68 2.22
C GLN A 60 12.00 10.54 1.48
N LEU A 61 11.15 9.62 1.95
CA LEU A 61 9.86 9.34 1.34
C LEU A 61 8.82 10.39 1.72
N THR A 62 8.61 10.59 3.02
CA THR A 62 7.55 11.47 3.53
C THR A 62 7.79 11.87 4.97
N LYS A 63 7.05 12.88 5.41
CA LYS A 63 6.92 13.29 6.82
C LYS A 63 5.50 13.01 7.25
N LEU A 64 5.33 12.27 8.32
CA LEU A 64 4.04 11.88 8.85
C LEU A 64 3.79 12.57 10.19
N TYR A 65 2.77 13.37 10.26
CA TYR A 65 2.24 13.92 11.51
C TYR A 65 1.20 12.98 12.10
N ASP A 66 0.66 13.33 13.29
CA ASP A 66 -0.39 12.52 13.92
C ASP A 66 -1.57 12.28 12.97
N LYS A 67 -2.02 11.03 12.89
CA LYS A 67 -3.07 10.50 12.01
C LYS A 67 -2.78 10.48 10.52
N GLU A 68 -1.57 10.79 10.10
CA GLU A 68 -1.17 10.71 8.70
C GLU A 68 -0.66 9.32 8.32
N ARG A 69 -0.85 8.98 7.05
CA ARG A 69 -0.41 7.74 6.42
C ARG A 69 0.47 8.03 5.23
N GLY A 70 1.59 7.34 5.13
CA GLY A 70 2.42 7.28 3.94
C GLY A 70 2.36 5.91 3.29
N SER A 71 2.70 5.83 2.00
CA SER A 71 2.81 4.56 1.30
C SER A 71 4.12 4.49 0.52
N THR A 72 4.66 3.28 0.43
CA THR A 72 5.84 2.96 -0.35
C THR A 72 5.75 1.53 -0.89
N THR A 73 6.64 1.19 -1.80
CA THR A 73 6.73 -0.17 -2.33
C THR A 73 8.04 -0.79 -1.87
N CYS A 74 7.98 -2.03 -1.41
CA CYS A 74 9.15 -2.83 -1.05
C CYS A 74 9.25 -4.05 -1.95
N LEU A 75 10.47 -4.36 -2.41
CA LEU A 75 10.76 -5.60 -3.13
C LEU A 75 11.33 -6.63 -2.15
N GLY A 76 10.76 -7.84 -2.17
CA GLY A 76 11.20 -8.92 -1.30
C GLY A 76 10.48 -8.91 0.05
N GLN A 77 11.05 -9.64 1.02
CA GLN A 77 10.38 -9.98 2.29
C GLN A 77 10.93 -9.20 3.50
N THR A 78 11.79 -8.22 3.26
CA THR A 78 12.36 -7.41 4.34
C THR A 78 12.28 -5.94 3.93
N PHE A 79 11.54 -5.18 4.70
CA PHE A 79 11.42 -3.74 4.54
C PHE A 79 12.43 -3.04 5.46
N THR A 80 13.37 -2.32 4.85
CA THR A 80 14.35 -1.52 5.57
C THR A 80 13.94 -0.06 5.54
N VAL A 81 13.72 0.51 6.71
CA VAL A 81 13.27 1.89 6.86
C VAL A 81 14.07 2.60 7.95
N THR A 82 14.44 3.84 7.70
CA THR A 82 15.00 4.74 8.70
C THR A 82 13.91 5.72 9.12
N LEU A 83 13.62 5.73 10.42
CA LEU A 83 12.64 6.61 11.03
C LEU A 83 13.37 7.67 11.85
N GLU A 84 13.08 8.95 11.59
CA GLU A 84 13.47 10.07 12.44
C GLU A 84 12.23 10.49 13.21
N VAL A 85 12.21 10.18 14.49
CA VAL A 85 11.04 10.35 15.35
C VAL A 85 11.22 11.61 16.21
N MET A 86 10.25 12.49 16.14
CA MET A 86 10.13 13.65 17.01
C MET A 86 8.86 13.53 17.85
N GLU A 87 9.01 13.27 19.14
CA GLU A 87 7.85 13.03 20.02
C GLU A 87 7.05 14.29 20.30
N THR A 88 7.73 15.43 20.46
CA THR A 88 7.09 16.71 20.76
C THR A 88 7.55 17.79 19.80
N LYS A 89 6.71 18.79 19.58
CA LYS A 89 7.06 19.94 18.75
C LYS A 89 8.34 20.62 19.27
N ASN A 90 9.36 20.70 18.40
CA ASN A 90 10.71 21.19 18.72
C ASN A 90 11.51 20.29 19.69
N GLY A 91 11.10 19.03 19.90
CA GLY A 91 11.87 18.04 20.63
C GLY A 91 13.10 17.55 19.85
N ALA A 92 13.93 16.75 20.52
CA ALA A 92 15.05 16.09 19.87
C ALA A 92 14.50 15.08 18.82
N GLU A 93 15.19 14.96 17.70
CA GLU A 93 14.92 13.92 16.69
C GLU A 93 15.76 12.69 17.03
N GLU A 94 15.10 11.55 17.15
CA GLU A 94 15.73 10.26 17.34
C GLU A 94 15.70 9.49 16.02
N VAL A 95 16.90 9.14 15.52
CA VAL A 95 17.06 8.47 14.23
C VAL A 95 17.41 7.01 14.46
N GLN A 96 16.59 6.10 13.94
CA GLN A 96 16.85 4.68 14.03
C GLN A 96 16.46 3.98 12.72
N THR A 97 17.28 2.96 12.35
CA THR A 97 17.00 2.14 11.18
C THR A 97 16.45 0.79 11.62
N TYR A 98 15.33 0.43 11.01
CA TYR A 98 14.62 -0.81 11.30
C TYR A 98 14.55 -1.72 10.09
N LYS A 99 14.55 -3.03 10.36
CA LYS A 99 14.32 -4.08 9.37
C LYS A 99 13.07 -4.84 9.79
N ILE A 100 12.01 -4.66 9.04
CA ILE A 100 10.70 -5.23 9.33
C ILE A 100 10.47 -6.40 8.37
N PRO A 101 10.28 -7.63 8.87
CA PRO A 101 9.91 -8.75 8.03
C PRO A 101 8.49 -8.57 7.50
N ILE A 102 8.29 -8.81 6.21
CA ILE A 102 6.97 -8.73 5.57
C ILE A 102 6.48 -10.16 5.33
N PRO A 103 5.29 -10.53 5.81
CA PRO A 103 4.69 -11.83 5.56
C PRO A 103 4.46 -12.08 4.06
N LYS A 104 4.77 -13.28 3.59
CA LYS A 104 4.68 -13.66 2.17
C LYS A 104 3.28 -13.69 1.60
N ASN A 105 2.29 -13.82 2.47
CA ASN A 105 0.88 -13.97 2.12
C ASN A 105 0.13 -12.63 2.03
N MET A 106 0.81 -11.50 2.30
CA MET A 106 0.21 -10.17 2.29
C MET A 106 0.80 -9.35 1.15
N ASP A 107 -0.02 -8.90 0.19
CA ASP A 107 0.42 -8.04 -0.90
C ASP A 107 0.46 -6.56 -0.49
N GLY A 108 -0.40 -6.17 0.44
CA GLY A 108 -0.43 -4.86 1.08
C GLY A 108 -0.34 -4.98 2.60
N VAL A 109 0.49 -4.17 3.23
CA VAL A 109 0.71 -4.20 4.68
C VAL A 109 0.62 -2.80 5.26
N ILE A 110 -0.14 -2.67 6.35
CA ILE A 110 -0.19 -1.45 7.16
C ILE A 110 0.68 -1.67 8.39
N ILE A 111 1.63 -0.78 8.62
CA ILE A 111 2.50 -0.78 9.78
C ILE A 111 2.17 0.43 10.64
N ASN A 112 1.69 0.19 11.86
CA ASN A 112 1.48 1.23 12.85
C ASN A 112 2.82 1.58 13.53
N ILE A 113 3.33 2.77 13.28
CA ILE A 113 4.64 3.22 13.77
C ILE A 113 4.70 3.25 15.30
N PRO A 114 3.76 3.87 16.05
CA PRO A 114 3.77 3.85 17.52
C PRO A 114 3.79 2.45 18.13
N GLY A 115 2.99 1.53 17.58
CA GLY A 115 2.96 0.13 18.03
C GLY A 115 4.28 -0.59 17.80
N TYR A 116 4.88 -0.37 16.65
CA TYR A 116 6.20 -0.93 16.32
C TYR A 116 7.31 -0.39 17.22
N LEU A 117 7.39 0.92 17.41
CA LEU A 117 8.39 1.58 18.28
C LEU A 117 8.26 1.14 19.73
N ALA A 118 7.05 0.85 20.20
CA ALA A 118 6.79 0.32 21.52
C ALA A 118 7.13 -1.17 21.69
N GLY A 119 7.65 -1.82 20.63
CA GLY A 119 8.05 -3.23 20.67
C GLY A 119 6.87 -4.18 20.91
N ARG A 120 5.67 -3.84 20.40
CA ARG A 120 4.49 -4.69 20.52
C ARG A 120 4.59 -5.90 19.58
N PRO A 121 3.83 -6.97 19.82
CA PRO A 121 3.82 -8.14 18.93
C PRO A 121 3.31 -7.75 17.55
N GLU A 122 3.69 -8.54 16.53
CA GLU A 122 3.40 -8.29 15.12
C GLU A 122 1.92 -8.03 14.86
N GLU A 123 1.04 -8.77 15.53
CA GLU A 123 -0.42 -8.66 15.44
C GLU A 123 -0.96 -7.26 15.83
N ALA A 124 -0.22 -6.54 16.68
CA ALA A 124 -0.63 -5.23 17.15
C ALA A 124 -0.28 -4.10 16.19
N TYR A 125 0.87 -4.18 15.51
CA TYR A 125 1.36 -3.10 14.67
C TYR A 125 1.27 -3.39 13.16
N LEU A 126 1.07 -4.66 12.77
CA LEU A 126 1.06 -5.08 11.38
C LEU A 126 -0.33 -5.62 11.01
N THR A 127 -0.95 -5.01 10.01
CA THR A 127 -2.28 -5.38 9.53
C THR A 127 -2.25 -5.51 8.01
N GLU A 128 -2.96 -6.49 7.47
CA GLU A 128 -3.14 -6.64 6.03
C GLU A 128 -4.01 -5.51 5.48
N PHE A 129 -3.55 -4.89 4.41
CA PHE A 129 -4.35 -3.91 3.67
C PHE A 129 -5.21 -4.63 2.65
N VAL A 130 -6.50 -4.67 2.91
CA VAL A 130 -7.51 -5.12 1.94
C VAL A 130 -8.09 -3.88 1.27
N PRO A 131 -7.83 -3.66 -0.04
CA PRO A 131 -8.45 -2.56 -0.73
C PRO A 131 -9.97 -2.75 -0.72
N ALA A 132 -10.71 -1.70 -0.33
CA ALA A 132 -12.15 -1.70 -0.48
C ALA A 132 -12.43 -1.81 -1.98
N VAL A 133 -13.10 -2.88 -2.38
CA VAL A 133 -13.65 -3.00 -3.74
C VAL A 133 -14.73 -1.92 -3.81
N THR A 134 -14.41 -0.83 -4.51
CA THR A 134 -15.45 0.12 -4.91
C THR A 134 -16.25 -0.63 -5.96
N GLU A 135 -17.43 -1.13 -5.57
CA GLU A 135 -18.44 -1.52 -6.53
C GLU A 135 -18.72 -0.24 -7.34
N GLU A 136 -18.24 -0.20 -8.55
CA GLU A 136 -18.70 0.82 -9.50
C GLU A 136 -20.22 0.65 -9.59
N PRO A 137 -21.01 1.71 -9.39
CA PRO A 137 -22.44 1.61 -9.65
C PRO A 137 -22.59 1.21 -11.11
N ASP A 138 -23.29 0.10 -11.33
CA ASP A 138 -23.67 -0.41 -12.64
C ASP A 138 -24.63 0.62 -13.28
N ASP A 139 -24.06 1.63 -13.96
CA ASP A 139 -24.80 2.57 -14.82
C ASP A 139 -25.25 1.89 -16.09
N SER A 140 -25.97 0.78 -15.97
CA SER A 140 -26.75 0.18 -17.05
C SER A 140 -28.23 0.57 -16.94
N GLU A 141 -28.53 1.85 -16.74
CA GLU A 141 -29.85 2.41 -17.10
C GLU A 141 -29.71 3.21 -18.39
N THR A 142 -29.93 2.51 -19.50
CA THR A 142 -30.24 3.10 -20.78
C THR A 142 -31.58 3.82 -20.64
N PRO A 143 -31.65 5.14 -20.78
CA PRO A 143 -32.95 5.76 -20.95
C PRO A 143 -33.44 5.44 -22.37
N SER A 144 -34.42 4.57 -22.46
CA SER A 144 -35.27 4.42 -23.63
C SER A 144 -35.82 5.78 -24.00
N GLY A 145 -35.48 6.19 -25.21
CA GLY A 145 -36.12 7.34 -25.83
C GLY A 145 -37.62 7.11 -25.94
N ASP A 146 -38.38 8.08 -25.49
CA ASP A 146 -39.71 8.30 -26.01
C ASP A 146 -39.73 9.68 -26.69
N ASP A 147 -39.79 9.53 -28.02
CA ASP A 147 -40.01 10.57 -28.97
C ASP A 147 -41.51 10.88 -28.95
N SER A 148 -41.90 12.05 -28.50
CA SER A 148 -43.16 12.60 -28.89
C SER A 148 -43.04 14.10 -29.18
N LEU A 149 -42.89 14.31 -30.47
CA LEU A 149 -43.27 15.49 -31.21
C LEU A 149 -44.65 16.01 -30.80
N LEU A 150 -44.76 17.28 -30.86
CA LEU A 150 -45.82 18.08 -31.51
C LEU A 150 -46.28 19.29 -30.65
N THR A 151 -45.98 20.37 -31.24
CA THR A 151 -46.87 21.46 -31.74
C THR A 151 -47.51 22.41 -30.74
N GLY A 152 -47.38 23.63 -31.16
CA GLY A 152 -48.41 24.63 -31.05
C GLY A 152 -47.99 25.86 -30.26
N ASP A 153 -47.38 26.79 -30.91
CA ASP A 153 -48.01 27.96 -31.55
C ASP A 153 -48.72 28.90 -30.58
N ASP A 154 -48.38 30.10 -30.85
CA ASP A 154 -49.13 31.34 -30.68
C ASP A 154 -48.78 32.30 -29.54
N ALA A 155 -48.15 33.33 -30.06
CA ALA A 155 -48.26 34.76 -29.80
C ALA A 155 -49.07 35.24 -28.59
N THR A 156 -48.49 36.14 -27.84
CA THR A 156 -48.85 37.57 -27.84
C THR A 156 -48.13 38.29 -26.73
N LEU A 157 -47.35 39.28 -27.09
CA LEU A 157 -47.15 40.48 -26.28
C LEU A 157 -48.47 41.35 -26.41
N PRO A 158 -48.83 42.20 -25.46
CA PRO A 158 -48.17 43.43 -25.30
C PRO A 158 -48.20 44.10 -23.91
N ASP A 159 -47.33 45.07 -23.77
CA ASP A 159 -47.46 46.39 -23.08
C ASP A 159 -48.06 46.48 -21.65
N MET A 160 -47.25 46.89 -20.75
CA MET A 160 -47.16 48.22 -20.11
C MET A 160 -46.06 48.18 -19.04
#